data_6b4be6d73fb3201e5cb7d4585590023b
#
_entry.id   6b4be6d73fb3201e5cb7d4585590023b
#
_cell.length_a   1.000
_cell.length_b   1.000
_cell.length_c   1.000
_cell.angle_alpha   90.00
_cell.angle_beta   90.00
_cell.angle_gamma   90.00
#
_symmetry.space_group_name_H-M   'P 1'
#
loop_
_entity.id
_entity.type
_entity.pdbx_description
1 polymer ?
#
loop_
_entity_poly.entity_id
_entity_poly.type
_entity_poly.pdbx_seq_one_letter_code
_entity_poly.pdbx_strand_id
1 'polypeptide(L)'
;LLYLKQAKTKTDYNLTSIVIEYSEVLKWLYAQLPMYQRVGKTAFKKDLSNTLKLSKQLNNPEQHFKSIHVAGTNGKGSVSHMLASVLQEAGYKVGLYTSPHLKDFRERIKINGQMISEEEVIAFVTENKPFLEENKLSFFEMTVGLAFDYFSNQKVDIAVIEVGMGGRLDSTNIIMPEVSVITNIGFDHTAFLGNTYAEIATEKAGIIKPNVPVVIGETVSETKNVFKQIASEKNAGITFAELEEVSEYKSDLKGVYQQKNKKTAVCALHVLQENGWDISEENICNGILNTVKNTGLQGRYQTLQESPKVICDTAHNKEGLQLVLQQIQEEPFENLHIV
;
A
#
# COMPACT_ATOMS: atom_id res chain seq x y z
N LEU A 1 -23.13 11.63 -18.85
CA LEU A 1 -23.72 12.38 -19.98
C LEU A 1 -22.70 13.40 -20.47
N LEU A 2 -21.93 13.04 -21.50
CA LEU A 2 -21.01 13.94 -22.19
C LEU A 2 -21.76 14.59 -23.35
N TYR A 3 -21.93 15.90 -23.27
CA TYR A 3 -22.40 16.74 -24.42
C TYR A 3 -21.24 16.98 -25.38
N LEU A 4 -21.27 16.35 -26.54
CA LEU A 4 -20.48 16.79 -27.70
C LEU A 4 -21.34 17.62 -28.63
N LYS A 5 -20.96 18.88 -28.84
CA LYS A 5 -21.55 19.78 -29.86
C LYS A 5 -21.21 19.25 -31.26
N GLN A 6 -22.24 19.09 -32.06
CA GLN A 6 -22.18 18.68 -33.46
C GLN A 6 -21.45 19.69 -34.33
N ALA A 7 -20.50 19.20 -35.14
CA ALA A 7 -20.16 19.75 -36.42
C ALA A 7 -20.60 18.73 -37.48
N LYS A 8 -21.49 19.16 -38.38
CA LYS A 8 -22.05 18.35 -39.48
C LYS A 8 -21.00 18.15 -40.57
N THR A 9 -20.60 16.91 -40.85
CA THR A 9 -20.31 16.43 -42.20
C THR A 9 -20.68 14.93 -42.26
N LYS A 10 -21.46 14.59 -43.25
CA LYS A 10 -21.98 13.25 -43.52
C LYS A 10 -20.84 12.29 -43.86
N THR A 11 -20.68 11.26 -43.06
CA THR A 11 -20.32 9.91 -43.50
C THR A 11 -20.79 8.96 -42.37
N ASP A 12 -21.77 8.13 -42.70
CA ASP A 12 -22.35 7.12 -41.81
C ASP A 12 -21.28 6.05 -41.49
N TYR A 13 -20.65 6.18 -40.31
CA TYR A 13 -20.06 5.05 -39.63
C TYR A 13 -20.94 4.77 -38.40
N ASN A 14 -21.64 3.63 -38.43
CA ASN A 14 -22.26 3.03 -37.26
C ASN A 14 -21.19 2.77 -36.18
N LEU A 15 -20.87 3.77 -35.36
CA LEU A 15 -20.16 3.61 -34.11
C LEU A 15 -21.18 3.11 -33.08
N THR A 16 -21.43 1.81 -33.07
CA THR A 16 -21.91 1.14 -31.89
C THR A 16 -20.79 1.33 -30.85
N SER A 17 -20.97 2.31 -29.96
CA SER A 17 -20.12 2.42 -28.77
C SER A 17 -20.24 1.15 -27.99
N ILE A 18 -19.24 0.29 -28.07
CA ILE A 18 -19.13 -0.90 -27.21
C ILE A 18 -18.99 -0.36 -25.79
N VAL A 19 -20.06 -0.44 -25.00
CA VAL A 19 -20.00 -0.15 -23.56
C VAL A 19 -19.23 -1.31 -22.94
N ILE A 20 -17.95 -1.08 -22.64
CA ILE A 20 -17.14 -2.05 -21.92
C ILE A 20 -17.59 -2.03 -20.45
N GLU A 21 -18.10 -3.16 -19.96
CA GLU A 21 -18.51 -3.27 -18.57
C GLU A 21 -17.31 -3.43 -17.65
N TYR A 22 -17.36 -2.83 -16.46
CA TYR A 22 -16.32 -2.93 -15.43
C TYR A 22 -16.00 -4.40 -15.08
N SER A 23 -17.00 -5.26 -15.03
CA SER A 23 -16.84 -6.69 -14.78
C SER A 23 -15.96 -7.39 -15.83
N GLU A 24 -16.02 -6.98 -17.10
CA GLU A 24 -15.19 -7.53 -18.17
C GLU A 24 -13.74 -7.04 -18.05
N VAL A 25 -13.54 -5.78 -17.69
CA VAL A 25 -12.23 -5.21 -17.41
C VAL A 25 -11.55 -5.94 -16.26
N LEU A 26 -12.28 -6.20 -15.15
CA LEU A 26 -11.76 -6.96 -14.02
C LEU A 26 -11.39 -8.40 -14.41
N LYS A 27 -12.25 -9.09 -15.17
CA LYS A 27 -11.95 -10.45 -15.67
C LYS A 27 -10.66 -10.46 -16.48
N TRP A 28 -10.49 -9.47 -17.35
CA TRP A 28 -9.26 -9.34 -18.15
C TRP A 28 -8.04 -9.06 -17.26
N LEU A 29 -8.11 -8.12 -16.31
CA LEU A 29 -7.03 -7.82 -15.37
C LEU A 29 -6.63 -9.06 -14.55
N TYR A 30 -7.61 -9.79 -14.01
CA TYR A 30 -7.34 -10.99 -13.22
C TYR A 30 -6.77 -12.14 -14.05
N ALA A 31 -7.08 -12.21 -15.35
CA ALA A 31 -6.45 -13.17 -16.24
C ALA A 31 -4.93 -12.93 -16.41
N GLN A 32 -4.45 -11.71 -16.11
CA GLN A 32 -3.02 -11.37 -16.11
C GLN A 32 -2.33 -11.69 -14.77
N LEU A 33 -3.06 -12.21 -13.78
CA LEU A 33 -2.43 -12.70 -12.55
C LEU A 33 -1.47 -13.83 -12.89
N PRO A 34 -0.19 -13.71 -12.55
CA PRO A 34 0.68 -14.87 -12.63
C PRO A 34 0.12 -15.91 -11.65
N MET A 35 -0.15 -17.10 -12.17
CA MET A 35 -0.61 -18.22 -11.36
C MET A 35 0.59 -18.74 -10.53
N TYR A 36 1.03 -17.95 -9.52
CA TYR A 36 2.12 -18.34 -8.61
C TYR A 36 1.93 -19.75 -8.06
N GLN A 37 0.69 -20.14 -7.83
CA GLN A 37 0.33 -21.49 -7.40
C GLN A 37 0.57 -22.56 -8.49
N ARG A 38 0.58 -22.18 -9.76
CA ARG A 38 0.81 -23.12 -10.89
C ARG A 38 2.20 -23.03 -11.49
N VAL A 39 2.80 -21.84 -11.55
CA VAL A 39 4.08 -21.56 -12.25
C VAL A 39 5.27 -21.46 -11.28
N GLY A 40 5.03 -21.34 -9.99
CA GLY A 40 6.09 -21.28 -8.97
C GLY A 40 7.03 -20.09 -9.13
N LYS A 41 8.31 -20.26 -8.73
CA LYS A 41 9.34 -19.21 -8.69
C LYS A 41 9.60 -18.52 -10.04
N THR A 42 9.29 -19.17 -11.16
CA THR A 42 9.53 -18.61 -12.51
C THR A 42 8.55 -17.51 -12.89
N ALA A 43 7.43 -17.37 -12.18
CA ALA A 43 6.46 -16.27 -12.37
C ALA A 43 6.93 -14.92 -11.80
N PHE A 44 7.95 -14.94 -10.92
CA PHE A 44 8.51 -13.73 -10.32
C PHE A 44 9.50 -13.08 -11.28
N LYS A 45 9.16 -11.90 -11.80
CA LYS A 45 10.09 -11.11 -12.60
C LYS A 45 11.20 -10.55 -11.71
N LYS A 46 12.44 -10.73 -12.14
CA LYS A 46 13.64 -10.37 -11.37
C LYS A 46 14.13 -8.93 -11.65
N ASP A 47 13.31 -8.08 -12.25
CA ASP A 47 13.66 -6.71 -12.57
C ASP A 47 12.42 -5.80 -12.66
N LEU A 48 12.66 -4.49 -12.70
CA LEU A 48 11.63 -3.45 -12.82
C LEU A 48 11.42 -2.96 -14.26
N SER A 49 11.99 -3.64 -15.26
CA SER A 49 12.01 -3.15 -16.63
C SER A 49 10.62 -2.88 -17.21
N ASN A 50 9.65 -3.75 -16.93
CA ASN A 50 8.28 -3.56 -17.39
C ASN A 50 7.58 -2.40 -16.68
N THR A 51 7.77 -2.28 -15.36
CA THR A 51 7.23 -1.16 -14.58
C THR A 51 7.78 0.18 -15.09
N LEU A 52 9.10 0.24 -15.37
CA LEU A 52 9.73 1.44 -15.92
C LEU A 52 9.24 1.75 -17.35
N LYS A 53 8.99 0.73 -18.18
CA LYS A 53 8.39 0.92 -19.52
C LYS A 53 6.97 1.49 -19.40
N LEU A 54 6.16 0.95 -18.49
CA LEU A 54 4.81 1.44 -18.25
C LEU A 54 4.84 2.87 -17.71
N SER A 55 5.69 3.16 -16.72
CA SER A 55 5.87 4.51 -16.20
C SER A 55 6.20 5.51 -17.32
N LYS A 56 7.15 5.16 -18.20
CA LYS A 56 7.50 6.00 -19.37
C LYS A 56 6.32 6.17 -20.33
N GLN A 57 5.55 5.13 -20.60
CA GLN A 57 4.33 5.18 -21.42
C GLN A 57 3.29 6.16 -20.84
N LEU A 58 3.21 6.24 -19.53
CA LEU A 58 2.30 7.09 -18.76
C LEU A 58 2.92 8.48 -18.43
N ASN A 59 4.03 8.87 -19.07
CA ASN A 59 4.77 10.12 -18.82
C ASN A 59 5.35 10.24 -17.41
N ASN A 60 5.82 9.15 -16.82
CA ASN A 60 6.48 9.07 -15.50
C ASN A 60 5.62 9.67 -14.37
N PRO A 61 4.40 9.17 -14.15
CA PRO A 61 3.44 9.76 -13.23
C PRO A 61 3.95 9.82 -11.78
N GLU A 62 4.84 8.90 -11.37
CA GLU A 62 5.46 8.85 -10.05
C GLU A 62 6.31 10.08 -9.72
N GLN A 63 6.64 10.91 -10.71
CA GLN A 63 7.40 12.15 -10.52
C GLN A 63 6.51 13.38 -10.26
N HIS A 64 5.18 13.23 -10.36
CA HIS A 64 4.25 14.35 -10.30
C HIS A 64 3.56 14.49 -8.94
N PHE A 65 3.89 13.66 -7.97
CA PHE A 65 3.38 13.74 -6.59
C PHE A 65 4.47 13.33 -5.59
N LYS A 66 4.35 13.81 -4.37
CA LYS A 66 5.19 13.35 -3.26
C LYS A 66 4.71 12.01 -2.74
N SER A 67 5.59 11.23 -2.10
CA SER A 67 5.20 9.89 -1.64
C SER A 67 5.83 9.49 -0.32
N ILE A 68 5.18 8.54 0.37
CA ILE A 68 5.71 7.76 1.49
C ILE A 68 5.71 6.31 1.04
N HIS A 69 6.81 5.60 1.23
CA HIS A 69 6.93 4.20 0.80
C HIS A 69 6.97 3.27 2.00
N VAL A 70 6.00 2.34 2.09
CA VAL A 70 5.81 1.49 3.27
C VAL A 70 6.02 0.03 2.92
N ALA A 71 7.10 -0.57 3.45
CA ALA A 71 7.39 -2.00 3.38
C ALA A 71 7.26 -2.66 4.77
N GLY A 72 7.40 -3.98 4.80
CA GLY A 72 7.37 -4.78 6.03
C GLY A 72 6.78 -6.17 5.79
N THR A 73 6.79 -7.03 6.79
CA THR A 73 6.07 -8.29 6.75
C THR A 73 4.63 -8.06 7.18
N ASN A 74 4.42 -7.66 8.42
CA ASN A 74 3.11 -7.33 8.98
C ASN A 74 3.00 -5.82 9.23
N GLY A 75 1.77 -5.29 9.33
CA GLY A 75 1.53 -3.90 9.70
C GLY A 75 1.56 -2.88 8.56
N LYS A 76 2.07 -3.22 7.35
CA LYS A 76 2.13 -2.30 6.21
C LYS A 76 0.83 -1.54 5.97
N GLY A 77 -0.27 -2.26 5.73
CA GLY A 77 -1.58 -1.65 5.48
C GLY A 77 -2.06 -0.77 6.63
N SER A 78 -1.89 -1.21 7.90
CA SER A 78 -2.27 -0.41 9.07
C SER A 78 -1.48 0.90 9.13
N VAL A 79 -0.15 0.84 8.99
CA VAL A 79 0.72 2.03 8.97
C VAL A 79 0.38 2.94 7.80
N SER A 80 0.17 2.40 6.61
CA SER A 80 -0.21 3.18 5.42
C SER A 80 -1.54 3.92 5.62
N HIS A 81 -2.53 3.27 6.21
CA HIS A 81 -3.83 3.90 6.50
C HIS A 81 -3.73 4.96 7.63
N MET A 82 -2.92 4.71 8.68
CA MET A 82 -2.66 5.71 9.72
C MET A 82 -2.01 6.97 9.15
N LEU A 83 -0.96 6.81 8.34
CA LEU A 83 -0.27 7.92 7.67
C LEU A 83 -1.23 8.69 6.76
N ALA A 84 -1.99 7.99 5.92
CA ALA A 84 -2.96 8.63 5.04
C ALA A 84 -4.05 9.37 5.81
N SER A 85 -4.54 8.81 6.91
CA SER A 85 -5.56 9.44 7.77
C SER A 85 -5.06 10.73 8.40
N VAL A 86 -3.84 10.75 8.95
CA VAL A 86 -3.25 11.95 9.55
C VAL A 86 -3.01 13.05 8.52
N LEU A 87 -2.48 12.69 7.35
CA LEU A 87 -2.26 13.65 6.26
C LEU A 87 -3.58 14.24 5.75
N GLN A 88 -4.69 13.47 5.74
CA GLN A 88 -6.02 14.00 5.43
C GLN A 88 -6.50 14.99 6.50
N GLU A 89 -6.30 14.71 7.80
CA GLU A 89 -6.62 15.64 8.89
C GLU A 89 -5.76 16.93 8.82
N ALA A 90 -4.56 16.84 8.27
CA ALA A 90 -3.71 17.99 7.99
C ALA A 90 -4.13 18.79 6.73
N GLY A 91 -5.19 18.36 6.04
CA GLY A 91 -5.76 19.07 4.90
C GLY A 91 -5.14 18.74 3.54
N TYR A 92 -4.23 17.78 3.44
CA TYR A 92 -3.65 17.35 2.17
C TYR A 92 -4.61 16.50 1.34
N LYS A 93 -4.51 16.57 0.02
CA LYS A 93 -5.13 15.62 -0.89
C LYS A 93 -4.25 14.37 -0.97
N VAL A 94 -4.68 13.30 -0.30
CA VAL A 94 -3.86 12.12 -0.06
C VAL A 94 -4.25 10.96 -0.94
N GLY A 95 -3.31 10.48 -1.78
CA GLY A 95 -3.39 9.19 -2.44
C GLY A 95 -3.04 8.06 -1.47
N LEU A 96 -3.69 6.91 -1.58
CA LEU A 96 -3.39 5.71 -0.82
C LEU A 96 -3.43 4.50 -1.74
N TYR A 97 -2.29 3.82 -1.87
CA TYR A 97 -2.17 2.55 -2.58
C TYR A 97 -1.89 1.43 -1.59
N THR A 98 -2.75 0.41 -1.54
CA THR A 98 -2.61 -0.76 -0.65
C THR A 98 -2.92 -2.06 -1.36
N SER A 99 -2.42 -3.19 -0.82
CA SER A 99 -2.67 -4.52 -1.36
C SER A 99 -2.56 -5.62 -0.29
N PRO A 100 -3.28 -6.73 -0.46
CA PRO A 100 -4.37 -6.96 -1.41
C PRO A 100 -5.66 -6.25 -1.01
N HIS A 101 -6.69 -6.29 -1.86
CA HIS A 101 -8.06 -5.91 -1.51
C HIS A 101 -8.81 -7.08 -0.85
N LEU A 102 -9.90 -6.79 -0.17
CA LEU A 102 -10.74 -7.81 0.47
C LEU A 102 -11.97 -8.19 -0.37
N LYS A 103 -12.68 -7.22 -0.92
CA LYS A 103 -13.93 -7.41 -1.66
C LYS A 103 -13.91 -6.76 -3.04
N ASP A 104 -13.45 -5.52 -3.13
CA ASP A 104 -13.50 -4.71 -4.33
C ASP A 104 -12.07 -4.33 -4.76
N PHE A 105 -11.75 -4.54 -6.03
CA PHE A 105 -10.47 -4.16 -6.62
C PHE A 105 -10.08 -2.71 -6.31
N ARG A 106 -11.06 -1.81 -6.30
CA ARG A 106 -10.90 -0.37 -6.08
C ARG A 106 -10.43 0.00 -4.67
N GLU A 107 -10.53 -0.93 -3.70
CA GLU A 107 -9.96 -0.74 -2.35
C GLU A 107 -8.46 -0.44 -2.40
N ARG A 108 -7.77 -0.90 -3.46
CA ARG A 108 -6.32 -0.72 -3.65
C ARG A 108 -5.91 0.72 -3.92
N ILE A 109 -6.81 1.55 -4.45
CA ILE A 109 -6.50 2.89 -4.95
C ILE A 109 -7.55 3.86 -4.40
N LYS A 110 -7.14 4.72 -3.49
CA LYS A 110 -8.03 5.70 -2.85
C LYS A 110 -7.43 7.09 -2.88
N ILE A 111 -8.30 8.10 -2.92
CA ILE A 111 -7.94 9.50 -2.66
C ILE A 111 -8.87 10.01 -1.56
N ASN A 112 -8.30 10.51 -0.47
CA ASN A 112 -9.04 10.98 0.71
C ASN A 112 -10.13 9.97 1.14
N GLY A 113 -9.77 8.69 1.25
CA GLY A 113 -10.62 7.60 1.65
C GLY A 113 -11.61 7.09 0.59
N GLN A 114 -11.80 7.84 -0.51
CA GLN A 114 -12.68 7.45 -1.61
C GLN A 114 -11.96 6.55 -2.62
N MET A 115 -12.56 5.41 -2.93
CA MET A 115 -12.03 4.49 -3.94
C MET A 115 -12.05 5.12 -5.32
N ILE A 116 -11.08 4.77 -6.16
CA ILE A 116 -11.10 5.07 -7.60
C ILE A 116 -12.43 4.63 -8.22
N SER A 117 -12.98 5.39 -9.17
CA SER A 117 -14.24 5.02 -9.80
C SER A 117 -14.06 3.87 -10.80
N GLU A 118 -15.17 3.20 -11.16
CA GLU A 118 -15.16 2.15 -12.18
C GLU A 118 -14.79 2.72 -13.55
N GLU A 119 -15.27 3.92 -13.85
CA GLU A 119 -15.00 4.63 -15.09
C GLU A 119 -13.51 4.91 -15.27
N GLU A 120 -12.81 5.35 -14.23
CA GLU A 120 -11.36 5.58 -14.26
C GLU A 120 -10.57 4.28 -14.51
N VAL A 121 -10.99 3.17 -13.89
CA VAL A 121 -10.38 1.86 -14.14
C VAL A 121 -10.63 1.40 -15.57
N ILE A 122 -11.86 1.55 -16.08
CA ILE A 122 -12.23 1.21 -17.48
C ILE A 122 -11.41 2.06 -18.45
N ALA A 123 -11.35 3.37 -18.22
CA ALA A 123 -10.62 4.30 -19.10
C ALA A 123 -9.15 3.92 -19.20
N PHE A 124 -8.48 3.77 -18.04
CA PHE A 124 -7.05 3.39 -18.01
C PHE A 124 -6.78 2.08 -18.77
N VAL A 125 -7.57 1.05 -18.50
CA VAL A 125 -7.36 -0.26 -19.15
C VAL A 125 -7.65 -0.14 -20.64
N THR A 126 -8.72 0.52 -21.04
CA THR A 126 -9.10 0.66 -22.46
C THR A 126 -8.01 1.40 -23.26
N GLU A 127 -7.49 2.48 -22.71
CA GLU A 127 -6.47 3.31 -23.38
C GLU A 127 -5.13 2.59 -23.47
N ASN A 128 -4.75 1.84 -22.44
CA ASN A 128 -3.43 1.24 -22.35
C ASN A 128 -3.37 -0.25 -22.74
N LYS A 129 -4.51 -0.91 -22.96
CA LYS A 129 -4.59 -2.36 -23.21
C LYS A 129 -3.61 -2.88 -24.28
N PRO A 130 -3.46 -2.25 -25.45
CA PRO A 130 -2.51 -2.73 -26.47
C PRO A 130 -1.07 -2.76 -25.94
N PHE A 131 -0.65 -1.72 -25.21
CA PHE A 131 0.68 -1.64 -24.61
C PHE A 131 0.87 -2.67 -23.50
N LEU A 132 -0.15 -2.86 -22.65
CA LEU A 132 -0.13 -3.81 -21.54
C LEU A 132 0.02 -5.25 -22.04
N GLU A 133 -0.69 -5.61 -23.11
CA GLU A 133 -0.64 -6.94 -23.74
C GLU A 133 0.69 -7.17 -24.47
N GLU A 134 1.15 -6.23 -25.28
CA GLU A 134 2.41 -6.30 -26.03
C GLU A 134 3.61 -6.54 -25.11
N ASN A 135 3.67 -5.82 -23.98
CA ASN A 135 4.75 -5.92 -23.00
C ASN A 135 4.53 -7.01 -21.95
N LYS A 136 3.42 -7.75 -22.01
CA LYS A 136 3.07 -8.84 -21.08
C LYS A 136 3.19 -8.42 -19.63
N LEU A 137 2.56 -7.30 -19.28
CA LEU A 137 2.57 -6.76 -17.93
C LEU A 137 1.76 -7.65 -16.99
N SER A 138 2.26 -7.85 -15.78
CA SER A 138 1.55 -8.57 -14.75
C SER A 138 0.43 -7.72 -14.16
N PHE A 139 -0.55 -8.36 -13.56
CA PHE A 139 -1.62 -7.68 -12.81
C PHE A 139 -1.08 -6.63 -11.84
N PHE A 140 -0.02 -6.96 -11.09
CA PHE A 140 0.54 -6.04 -10.10
C PHE A 140 1.21 -4.83 -10.75
N GLU A 141 2.02 -5.03 -11.80
CA GLU A 141 2.62 -3.94 -12.59
C GLU A 141 1.55 -2.99 -13.14
N MET A 142 0.47 -3.53 -13.71
CA MET A 142 -0.66 -2.73 -14.23
C MET A 142 -1.37 -1.95 -13.12
N THR A 143 -1.60 -2.59 -11.97
CA THR A 143 -2.30 -1.94 -10.83
C THR A 143 -1.48 -0.80 -10.24
N VAL A 144 -0.15 -0.96 -10.16
CA VAL A 144 0.76 0.13 -9.74
C VAL A 144 0.74 1.26 -10.75
N GLY A 145 0.83 0.95 -12.05
CA GLY A 145 0.74 1.96 -13.12
C GLY A 145 -0.57 2.75 -13.06
N LEU A 146 -1.71 2.06 -12.94
CA LEU A 146 -3.03 2.69 -12.77
C LEU A 146 -3.06 3.62 -11.54
N ALA A 147 -2.53 3.17 -10.39
CA ALA A 147 -2.52 3.97 -9.17
C ALA A 147 -1.71 5.26 -9.36
N PHE A 148 -0.52 5.16 -9.93
CA PHE A 148 0.36 6.31 -10.12
C PHE A 148 -0.20 7.30 -11.16
N ASP A 149 -0.72 6.79 -12.26
CA ASP A 149 -1.41 7.61 -13.28
C ASP A 149 -2.60 8.36 -12.69
N TYR A 150 -3.45 7.65 -11.93
CA TYR A 150 -4.60 8.24 -11.26
C TYR A 150 -4.18 9.32 -10.24
N PHE A 151 -3.17 9.07 -9.40
CA PHE A 151 -2.69 10.06 -8.42
C PHE A 151 -2.11 11.30 -9.11
N SER A 152 -1.34 11.12 -10.18
CA SER A 152 -0.79 12.21 -10.99
C SER A 152 -1.91 13.05 -11.63
N ASN A 153 -2.87 12.41 -12.30
CA ASN A 153 -3.98 13.08 -12.98
C ASN A 153 -4.88 13.83 -11.99
N GLN A 154 -5.09 13.25 -10.82
CA GLN A 154 -5.86 13.85 -9.73
C GLN A 154 -5.07 14.90 -8.93
N LYS A 155 -3.77 15.07 -9.20
CA LYS A 155 -2.88 16.06 -8.54
C LYS A 155 -2.93 15.90 -7.01
N VAL A 156 -2.67 14.69 -6.51
CA VAL A 156 -2.55 14.49 -5.07
C VAL A 156 -1.31 15.21 -4.54
N ASP A 157 -1.37 15.77 -3.33
CA ASP A 157 -0.23 16.42 -2.70
C ASP A 157 0.82 15.38 -2.29
N ILE A 158 0.35 14.27 -1.75
CA ILE A 158 1.19 13.15 -1.32
C ILE A 158 0.45 11.83 -1.45
N ALA A 159 1.16 10.75 -1.80
CA ALA A 159 0.61 9.41 -1.83
C ALA A 159 1.35 8.49 -0.86
N VAL A 160 0.59 7.74 -0.05
CA VAL A 160 1.12 6.65 0.76
C VAL A 160 1.06 5.36 -0.05
N ILE A 161 2.22 4.78 -0.32
CA ILE A 161 2.39 3.64 -1.22
C ILE A 161 2.84 2.42 -0.43
N GLU A 162 1.98 1.41 -0.33
CA GLU A 162 2.30 0.12 0.27
C GLU A 162 3.01 -0.78 -0.73
N VAL A 163 4.15 -1.35 -0.33
CA VAL A 163 4.86 -2.40 -1.07
C VAL A 163 4.02 -3.68 -1.14
N GLY A 164 3.91 -4.27 -2.30
CA GLY A 164 3.21 -5.55 -2.46
C GLY A 164 3.97 -6.71 -1.83
N MET A 165 5.23 -6.91 -2.24
CA MET A 165 6.08 -8.00 -1.73
C MET A 165 7.56 -7.61 -1.77
N GLY A 166 8.27 -7.90 -0.66
CA GLY A 166 9.70 -7.59 -0.55
C GLY A 166 9.94 -6.10 -0.43
N GLY A 167 10.49 -5.50 -1.45
CA GLY A 167 10.77 -4.06 -1.56
C GLY A 167 11.66 -3.75 -2.77
N ARG A 168 12.87 -4.28 -2.81
CA ARG A 168 13.89 -3.97 -3.83
C ARG A 168 13.40 -4.12 -5.27
N LEU A 169 12.66 -5.17 -5.58
CA LEU A 169 12.12 -5.50 -6.91
C LEU A 169 10.59 -5.37 -6.99
N ASP A 170 9.98 -4.71 -5.99
CA ASP A 170 8.55 -4.42 -6.05
C ASP A 170 8.26 -3.32 -7.07
N SER A 171 7.18 -3.46 -7.83
CA SER A 171 6.80 -2.48 -8.87
C SER A 171 6.59 -1.07 -8.32
N THR A 172 6.27 -0.95 -7.02
CA THR A 172 6.16 0.37 -6.37
C THR A 172 7.50 1.07 -6.19
N ASN A 173 8.64 0.34 -6.27
CA ASN A 173 9.96 0.86 -5.92
C ASN A 173 10.61 1.76 -7.00
N ILE A 174 9.84 2.32 -7.91
CA ILE A 174 10.27 3.34 -8.87
C ILE A 174 10.10 4.76 -8.34
N ILE A 175 9.44 4.94 -7.19
CA ILE A 175 9.23 6.25 -6.55
C ILE A 175 10.50 6.74 -5.80
N MET A 176 10.54 8.07 -5.57
CA MET A 176 11.50 8.72 -4.67
C MET A 176 10.72 9.36 -3.51
N PRO A 177 10.57 8.66 -2.37
CA PRO A 177 9.68 9.09 -1.29
C PRO A 177 10.29 10.19 -0.42
N GLU A 178 9.45 10.93 0.32
CA GLU A 178 9.86 11.85 1.38
C GLU A 178 10.39 11.10 2.62
N VAL A 179 9.84 9.90 2.88
CA VAL A 179 10.30 8.96 3.91
C VAL A 179 10.00 7.53 3.49
N SER A 180 10.94 6.62 3.74
CA SER A 180 10.73 5.18 3.65
C SER A 180 10.39 4.61 5.02
N VAL A 181 9.44 3.67 5.09
CA VAL A 181 9.01 3.03 6.34
C VAL A 181 9.09 1.52 6.19
N ILE A 182 9.73 0.84 7.15
CA ILE A 182 9.76 -0.64 7.22
C ILE A 182 9.18 -1.04 8.56
N THR A 183 7.98 -1.64 8.54
CA THR A 183 7.21 -1.88 9.77
C THR A 183 7.83 -2.95 10.66
N ASN A 184 8.14 -4.11 10.11
CA ASN A 184 8.86 -5.21 10.78
C ASN A 184 9.38 -6.23 9.76
N ILE A 185 10.16 -7.20 10.26
CA ILE A 185 10.62 -8.35 9.49
C ILE A 185 10.13 -9.63 10.17
N GLY A 186 9.48 -10.48 9.41
CA GLY A 186 9.05 -11.81 9.80
C GLY A 186 9.17 -12.80 8.64
N PHE A 187 8.98 -14.07 8.91
CA PHE A 187 9.02 -15.11 7.88
C PHE A 187 7.72 -15.15 7.09
N ASP A 188 7.76 -14.57 5.91
CA ASP A 188 6.69 -14.63 4.93
C ASP A 188 7.30 -14.63 3.52
N HIS A 189 6.62 -15.24 2.56
CA HIS A 189 7.11 -15.38 1.18
C HIS A 189 8.57 -15.86 1.08
N THR A 190 9.00 -16.77 1.97
CA THR A 190 10.39 -17.23 2.07
C THR A 190 10.93 -17.84 0.78
N ALA A 191 10.04 -18.41 -0.05
CA ALA A 191 10.39 -18.93 -1.37
C ALA A 191 11.00 -17.85 -2.31
N PHE A 192 10.74 -16.56 -2.05
CA PHE A 192 11.16 -15.42 -2.87
C PHE A 192 12.13 -14.49 -2.15
N LEU A 193 11.91 -14.25 -0.86
CA LEU A 193 12.63 -13.23 -0.10
C LEU A 193 13.84 -13.76 0.67
N GLY A 194 13.97 -15.09 0.76
CA GLY A 194 15.04 -15.75 1.53
C GLY A 194 14.53 -16.46 2.77
N ASN A 195 15.43 -17.22 3.41
CA ASN A 195 15.12 -18.09 4.53
C ASN A 195 15.70 -17.58 5.87
N THR A 196 16.28 -16.38 5.88
CA THR A 196 16.85 -15.74 7.06
C THR A 196 16.29 -14.34 7.24
N TYR A 197 16.27 -13.85 8.48
CA TYR A 197 15.87 -12.46 8.77
C TYR A 197 16.72 -11.46 8.01
N ALA A 198 18.02 -11.70 7.85
CA ALA A 198 18.94 -10.80 7.13
C ALA A 198 18.62 -10.72 5.63
N GLU A 199 18.31 -11.85 4.98
CA GLU A 199 17.92 -11.87 3.56
C GLU A 199 16.60 -11.10 3.35
N ILE A 200 15.57 -11.38 4.15
CA ILE A 200 14.28 -10.70 4.07
C ILE A 200 14.43 -9.20 4.35
N ALA A 201 15.25 -8.83 5.35
CA ALA A 201 15.54 -7.44 5.67
C ALA A 201 16.23 -6.73 4.49
N THR A 202 17.18 -7.38 3.83
CA THR A 202 17.89 -6.85 2.66
C THR A 202 16.93 -6.56 1.50
N GLU A 203 16.00 -7.47 1.19
CA GLU A 203 14.99 -7.26 0.16
C GLU A 203 14.05 -6.08 0.50
N LYS A 204 13.62 -5.97 1.76
CA LYS A 204 12.75 -4.87 2.19
C LYS A 204 13.50 -3.53 2.27
N ALA A 205 14.76 -3.54 2.71
CA ALA A 205 15.63 -2.36 2.74
C ALA A 205 15.95 -1.80 1.34
N GLY A 206 15.63 -2.54 0.29
CA GLY A 206 15.71 -2.04 -1.10
C GLY A 206 14.82 -0.83 -1.40
N ILE A 207 13.90 -0.46 -0.50
CA ILE A 207 13.12 0.80 -0.61
C ILE A 207 13.85 2.01 -0.02
N ILE A 208 14.97 1.82 0.68
CA ILE A 208 15.79 2.92 1.22
C ILE A 208 16.47 3.62 0.05
N LYS A 209 16.20 4.90 -0.11
CA LYS A 209 16.70 5.71 -1.24
C LYS A 209 17.85 6.63 -0.80
N PRO A 210 18.72 7.04 -1.73
CA PRO A 210 19.80 7.97 -1.40
C PRO A 210 19.27 9.28 -0.79
N ASN A 211 19.83 9.68 0.34
CA ASN A 211 19.49 10.91 1.09
C ASN A 211 18.01 10.99 1.57
N VAL A 212 17.26 9.89 1.54
CA VAL A 212 15.90 9.85 2.02
C VAL A 212 15.85 9.17 3.39
N PRO A 213 15.27 9.79 4.42
CA PRO A 213 15.19 9.19 5.75
C PRO A 213 14.36 7.90 5.74
N VAL A 214 14.73 6.99 6.64
CA VAL A 214 14.01 5.73 6.83
C VAL A 214 13.62 5.52 8.29
N VAL A 215 12.38 5.09 8.50
CA VAL A 215 11.85 4.68 9.81
C VAL A 215 11.69 3.17 9.83
N ILE A 216 12.30 2.53 10.83
CA ILE A 216 12.20 1.08 11.08
C ILE A 216 11.31 0.88 12.32
N GLY A 217 10.21 0.14 12.18
CA GLY A 217 9.25 -0.08 13.25
C GLY A 217 9.81 -1.00 14.34
N GLU A 218 9.97 -2.27 14.02
CA GLU A 218 10.49 -3.28 14.93
C GLU A 218 11.74 -3.94 14.35
N THR A 219 12.71 -4.25 15.21
CA THR A 219 13.92 -4.95 14.81
C THR A 219 14.21 -6.16 15.70
N VAL A 220 14.94 -7.10 15.14
CA VAL A 220 15.72 -8.11 15.88
C VAL A 220 17.19 -7.83 15.61
N SER A 221 18.08 -8.42 16.42
CA SER A 221 19.54 -8.18 16.33
C SER A 221 20.08 -8.35 14.90
N GLU A 222 19.60 -9.39 14.21
CA GLU A 222 20.02 -9.73 12.85
C GLU A 222 19.62 -8.70 11.80
N THR A 223 18.45 -8.07 11.94
CA THR A 223 17.95 -7.10 10.97
C THR A 223 18.48 -5.69 11.19
N LYS A 224 18.74 -5.33 12.46
CA LYS A 224 19.20 -3.99 12.84
C LYS A 224 20.49 -3.59 12.15
N ASN A 225 21.45 -4.50 12.07
CA ASN A 225 22.73 -4.25 11.41
C ASN A 225 22.57 -4.09 9.88
N VAL A 226 21.69 -4.89 9.26
CA VAL A 226 21.37 -4.77 7.82
C VAL A 226 20.84 -3.37 7.50
N PHE A 227 19.84 -2.91 8.28
CA PHE A 227 19.27 -1.58 8.07
C PHE A 227 20.28 -0.44 8.28
N LYS A 228 21.09 -0.52 9.34
CA LYS A 228 22.16 0.49 9.59
C LYS A 228 23.16 0.55 8.44
N GLN A 229 23.60 -0.60 7.95
CA GLN A 229 24.55 -0.67 6.84
C GLN A 229 23.94 -0.04 5.57
N ILE A 230 22.76 -0.48 5.15
CA ILE A 230 22.13 0.01 3.91
C ILE A 230 21.79 1.50 4.03
N ALA A 231 21.30 1.97 5.17
CA ALA A 231 21.04 3.39 5.39
C ALA A 231 22.34 4.22 5.29
N SER A 232 23.43 3.74 5.89
CA SER A 232 24.75 4.40 5.76
C SER A 232 25.24 4.45 4.32
N GLU A 233 25.15 3.35 3.56
CA GLU A 233 25.52 3.28 2.14
C GLU A 233 24.70 4.25 1.27
N LYS A 234 23.46 4.57 1.69
CA LYS A 234 22.56 5.49 1.02
C LYS A 234 22.60 6.93 1.56
N ASN A 235 23.44 7.20 2.55
CA ASN A 235 23.43 8.48 3.29
C ASN A 235 22.04 8.86 3.77
N ALA A 236 21.26 7.86 4.22
CA ALA A 236 19.89 7.98 4.70
C ALA A 236 19.88 8.08 6.23
N GLY A 237 19.21 9.11 6.78
CA GLY A 237 18.91 9.16 8.21
C GLY A 237 18.07 7.96 8.60
N ILE A 238 18.39 7.30 9.73
CA ILE A 238 17.65 6.13 10.20
C ILE A 238 17.09 6.36 11.59
N THR A 239 15.80 6.14 11.77
CA THR A 239 15.07 6.17 13.03
C THR A 239 14.54 4.77 13.36
N PHE A 240 14.81 4.27 14.56
CA PHE A 240 14.24 3.04 15.06
C PHE A 240 13.07 3.35 15.99
N ALA A 241 11.85 3.20 15.49
CA ALA A 241 10.64 3.60 16.23
C ALA A 241 10.52 2.91 17.60
N GLU A 242 11.00 1.67 17.73
CA GLU A 242 11.01 0.97 19.02
C GLU A 242 11.80 1.68 20.13
N LEU A 243 12.79 2.52 19.77
CA LEU A 243 13.65 3.25 20.69
C LEU A 243 13.17 4.68 20.98
N GLU A 244 12.22 5.18 20.19
CA GLU A 244 11.71 6.54 20.35
C GLU A 244 10.65 6.60 21.45
N GLU A 245 10.57 7.72 22.16
CA GLU A 245 9.46 8.02 23.03
C GLU A 245 8.39 8.77 22.24
N VAL A 246 7.19 8.21 22.16
CA VAL A 246 6.05 8.83 21.49
C VAL A 246 4.85 8.86 22.44
N SER A 247 4.03 9.88 22.31
CA SER A 247 2.77 10.00 23.06
C SER A 247 1.84 8.81 22.79
N GLU A 248 1.01 8.46 23.75
CA GLU A 248 -0.06 7.51 23.54
C GLU A 248 -1.23 8.15 22.80
N TYR A 249 -1.62 7.52 21.69
CA TYR A 249 -2.77 7.94 20.89
C TYR A 249 -3.87 6.89 20.96
N LYS A 250 -5.11 7.36 21.15
CA LYS A 250 -6.31 6.53 20.98
C LYS A 250 -6.49 6.20 19.51
N SER A 251 -7.06 5.04 19.20
CA SER A 251 -7.29 4.59 17.83
C SER A 251 -8.59 3.80 17.73
N ASP A 252 -9.26 3.91 16.59
CA ASP A 252 -10.41 3.09 16.21
C ASP A 252 -9.99 1.66 15.80
N LEU A 253 -8.69 1.39 15.62
CA LEU A 253 -8.14 0.06 15.39
C LEU A 253 -7.93 -0.69 16.70
N LYS A 254 -8.60 -1.82 16.87
CA LYS A 254 -8.73 -2.55 18.15
C LYS A 254 -7.67 -3.62 18.41
N GLY A 255 -6.90 -4.05 17.40
CA GLY A 255 -5.86 -5.07 17.57
C GLY A 255 -4.73 -4.58 18.49
N VAL A 256 -4.30 -5.39 19.47
CA VAL A 256 -3.17 -5.04 20.39
C VAL A 256 -1.88 -4.76 19.63
N TYR A 257 -1.66 -5.43 18.52
CA TYR A 257 -0.52 -5.22 17.63
C TYR A 257 -0.49 -3.83 16.98
N GLN A 258 -1.59 -3.07 17.03
CA GLN A 258 -1.65 -1.71 16.50
C GLN A 258 -0.83 -0.71 17.29
N GLN A 259 -0.47 -1.00 18.55
CA GLN A 259 0.40 -0.13 19.34
C GLN A 259 1.76 0.08 18.66
N LYS A 260 2.35 -0.99 18.13
CA LYS A 260 3.63 -0.93 17.41
C LYS A 260 3.49 -0.22 16.05
N ASN A 261 2.37 -0.49 15.35
CA ASN A 261 2.07 0.19 14.09
C ASN A 261 1.86 1.69 14.28
N LYS A 262 1.13 2.10 15.36
CA LYS A 262 0.97 3.51 15.72
C LYS A 262 2.31 4.19 15.96
N LYS A 263 3.15 3.58 16.78
CA LYS A 263 4.50 4.10 17.08
C LYS A 263 5.31 4.31 15.81
N THR A 264 5.29 3.34 14.89
CA THR A 264 5.97 3.44 13.60
C THR A 264 5.40 4.57 12.74
N ALA A 265 4.08 4.69 12.67
CA ALA A 265 3.42 5.75 11.89
C ALA A 265 3.74 7.14 12.46
N VAL A 266 3.69 7.31 13.79
CA VAL A 266 3.99 8.59 14.45
C VAL A 266 5.45 9.00 14.23
N CYS A 267 6.41 8.07 14.36
CA CYS A 267 7.81 8.38 14.03
C CYS A 267 8.00 8.82 12.57
N ALA A 268 7.28 8.21 11.62
CA ALA A 268 7.32 8.64 10.22
C ALA A 268 6.69 10.03 10.01
N LEU A 269 5.65 10.38 10.77
CA LEU A 269 5.05 11.72 10.75
C LEU A 269 5.98 12.77 11.34
N HIS A 270 6.71 12.46 12.43
CA HIS A 270 7.73 13.36 12.99
C HIS A 270 8.84 13.62 11.98
N VAL A 271 9.32 12.61 11.26
CA VAL A 271 10.29 12.77 10.17
C VAL A 271 9.74 13.68 9.06
N LEU A 272 8.46 13.56 8.71
CA LEU A 272 7.84 14.47 7.75
C LEU A 272 7.78 15.91 8.27
N GLN A 273 7.43 16.12 9.55
CA GLN A 273 7.46 17.44 10.18
C GLN A 273 8.87 18.07 10.12
N GLU A 274 9.90 17.29 10.43
CA GLU A 274 11.32 17.73 10.29
C GLU A 274 11.68 18.10 8.85
N ASN A 275 11.07 17.46 7.87
CA ASN A 275 11.21 17.77 6.44
C ASN A 275 10.30 18.92 5.96
N GLY A 276 9.60 19.60 6.88
CA GLY A 276 8.83 20.81 6.59
C GLY A 276 7.36 20.57 6.21
N TRP A 277 6.81 19.36 6.41
CA TRP A 277 5.38 19.11 6.25
C TRP A 277 4.61 19.72 7.42
N ASP A 278 3.54 20.47 7.11
CA ASP A 278 2.69 21.09 8.11
C ASP A 278 1.68 20.07 8.67
N ILE A 279 2.08 19.41 9.72
CA ILE A 279 1.28 18.38 10.42
C ILE A 279 1.29 18.74 11.90
N SER A 280 0.16 19.17 12.45
CA SER A 280 0.07 19.48 13.87
C SER A 280 -0.10 18.24 14.74
N GLU A 281 0.18 18.36 16.03
CA GLU A 281 -0.11 17.29 17.01
C GLU A 281 -1.61 16.93 17.04
N GLU A 282 -2.47 17.91 16.83
CA GLU A 282 -3.92 17.70 16.72
C GLU A 282 -4.27 16.85 15.49
N ASN A 283 -3.60 17.07 14.34
CA ASN A 283 -3.77 16.24 13.14
C ASN A 283 -3.35 14.79 13.40
N ILE A 284 -2.23 14.59 14.12
CA ILE A 284 -1.76 13.23 14.50
C ILE A 284 -2.80 12.56 15.39
N CYS A 285 -3.26 13.25 16.44
CA CYS A 285 -4.25 12.72 17.37
C CYS A 285 -5.56 12.33 16.66
N ASN A 286 -6.12 13.25 15.86
CA ASN A 286 -7.38 13.04 15.16
C ASN A 286 -7.24 11.97 14.05
N GLY A 287 -6.15 11.98 13.29
CA GLY A 287 -5.92 11.01 12.22
C GLY A 287 -5.74 9.60 12.73
N ILE A 288 -5.00 9.40 13.82
CA ILE A 288 -4.85 8.08 14.45
C ILE A 288 -6.17 7.59 15.05
N LEU A 289 -6.94 8.51 15.68
CA LEU A 289 -8.25 8.19 16.25
C LEU A 289 -9.28 7.79 15.20
N ASN A 290 -9.23 8.37 14.02
CA ASN A 290 -10.20 8.21 12.93
C ASN A 290 -9.64 7.40 11.74
N THR A 291 -8.65 6.56 11.93
CA THR A 291 -7.98 5.84 10.82
C THR A 291 -8.97 5.05 9.97
N VAL A 292 -9.82 4.24 10.58
CA VAL A 292 -10.85 3.45 9.87
C VAL A 292 -11.88 4.37 9.22
N LYS A 293 -12.35 5.37 9.95
CA LYS A 293 -13.36 6.31 9.46
C LYS A 293 -12.89 7.09 8.23
N ASN A 294 -11.65 7.58 8.23
CA ASN A 294 -11.10 8.41 7.16
C ASN A 294 -10.66 7.61 5.94
N THR A 295 -10.30 6.33 6.12
CA THR A 295 -9.65 5.54 5.06
C THR A 295 -10.41 4.26 4.67
N GLY A 296 -11.38 3.85 5.48
CA GLY A 296 -12.16 2.63 5.23
C GLY A 296 -11.33 1.35 5.35
N LEU A 297 -10.31 1.31 6.24
CA LEU A 297 -9.54 0.10 6.52
C LEU A 297 -10.43 -0.99 7.12
N GLN A 298 -10.34 -2.20 6.58
CA GLN A 298 -11.09 -3.37 7.04
C GLN A 298 -10.16 -4.53 7.42
N GLY A 299 -10.72 -5.52 8.15
CA GLY A 299 -10.04 -6.79 8.43
C GLY A 299 -8.82 -6.65 9.36
N ARG A 300 -8.87 -5.76 10.35
CA ARG A 300 -7.81 -5.59 11.37
C ARG A 300 -8.41 -5.66 12.77
N TYR A 301 -8.62 -6.89 13.27
CA TYR A 301 -9.35 -7.17 14.49
C TYR A 301 -10.70 -6.44 14.53
N GLN A 302 -11.38 -6.50 13.38
CA GLN A 302 -12.61 -5.76 13.13
C GLN A 302 -13.81 -6.50 13.70
N THR A 303 -14.55 -5.88 14.59
CA THR A 303 -15.84 -6.40 15.04
C THR A 303 -16.87 -6.19 13.92
N LEU A 304 -17.37 -7.28 13.36
CA LEU A 304 -18.43 -7.26 12.34
C LEU A 304 -19.82 -7.32 12.97
N GLN A 305 -19.94 -7.95 14.15
CA GLN A 305 -21.19 -8.14 14.89
C GLN A 305 -20.86 -8.25 16.39
N GLU A 306 -21.71 -7.70 17.23
CA GLU A 306 -21.51 -7.70 18.68
C GLU A 306 -22.16 -8.90 19.39
N SER A 307 -23.29 -9.42 18.87
CA SER A 307 -23.99 -10.54 19.50
C SER A 307 -24.62 -11.48 18.45
N PRO A 308 -24.13 -12.74 18.29
CA PRO A 308 -22.85 -13.19 18.83
C PRO A 308 -21.68 -12.36 18.32
N LYS A 309 -20.61 -12.26 19.10
CA LYS A 309 -19.45 -11.47 18.67
C LYS A 309 -18.75 -12.13 17.49
N VAL A 310 -18.59 -11.37 16.39
CA VAL A 310 -17.89 -11.80 15.17
C VAL A 310 -16.73 -10.86 14.93
N ILE A 311 -15.52 -11.40 14.91
CA ILE A 311 -14.27 -10.65 14.64
C ILE A 311 -13.69 -11.12 13.31
N CYS A 312 -13.28 -10.17 12.47
CA CYS A 312 -12.55 -10.43 11.24
C CYS A 312 -11.12 -9.89 11.34
N ASP A 313 -10.14 -10.73 11.02
CA ASP A 313 -8.76 -10.32 10.86
C ASP A 313 -8.13 -10.98 9.63
N THR A 314 -7.17 -10.32 9.00
CA THR A 314 -6.48 -10.81 7.79
C THR A 314 -5.10 -11.38 8.08
N ALA A 315 -4.77 -11.66 9.33
CA ALA A 315 -3.54 -12.36 9.70
C ALA A 315 -3.48 -13.74 9.01
N HIS A 316 -2.37 -14.02 8.32
CA HIS A 316 -2.20 -15.22 7.49
C HIS A 316 -0.81 -15.85 7.62
N ASN A 317 0.06 -15.31 8.47
CA ASN A 317 1.35 -15.89 8.82
C ASN A 317 1.43 -16.18 10.32
N LYS A 318 2.46 -16.94 10.73
CA LYS A 318 2.59 -17.42 12.10
C LYS A 318 2.55 -16.31 13.12
N GLU A 319 3.35 -15.26 12.92
CA GLU A 319 3.47 -14.15 13.88
C GLU A 319 2.15 -13.36 14.00
N GLY A 320 1.50 -13.08 12.88
CA GLY A 320 0.21 -12.38 12.87
C GLY A 320 -0.88 -13.19 13.55
N LEU A 321 -1.01 -14.48 13.20
CA LEU A 321 -1.99 -15.37 13.82
C LEU A 321 -1.77 -15.53 15.33
N GLN A 322 -0.52 -15.62 15.79
CA GLN A 322 -0.23 -15.70 17.22
C GLN A 322 -0.76 -14.48 17.98
N LEU A 323 -0.55 -13.27 17.47
CA LEU A 323 -1.04 -12.04 18.12
C LEU A 323 -2.57 -11.98 18.16
N VAL A 324 -3.23 -12.35 17.06
CA VAL A 324 -4.70 -12.38 17.01
C VAL A 324 -5.27 -13.40 17.96
N LEU A 325 -4.73 -14.63 17.97
CA LEU A 325 -5.19 -15.71 18.86
C LEU A 325 -4.95 -15.37 20.34
N GLN A 326 -3.82 -14.76 20.66
CA GLN A 326 -3.53 -14.30 22.02
C GLN A 326 -4.58 -13.28 22.47
N GLN A 327 -4.89 -12.30 21.65
CA GLN A 327 -5.93 -11.29 21.99
C GLN A 327 -7.33 -11.93 22.13
N ILE A 328 -7.67 -12.90 21.26
CA ILE A 328 -8.95 -13.61 21.36
C ILE A 328 -9.06 -14.37 22.69
N GLN A 329 -7.98 -14.96 23.18
CA GLN A 329 -7.96 -15.68 24.46
C GLN A 329 -8.24 -14.78 25.68
N GLU A 330 -8.02 -13.47 25.56
CA GLU A 330 -8.34 -12.47 26.59
C GLU A 330 -9.81 -12.03 26.55
N GLU A 331 -10.55 -12.38 25.49
CA GLU A 331 -11.97 -12.08 25.36
C GLU A 331 -12.83 -13.13 26.10
N PRO A 332 -13.94 -12.74 26.76
CA PRO A 332 -14.85 -13.70 27.36
C PRO A 332 -15.67 -14.42 26.27
N PHE A 333 -15.61 -15.74 26.24
CA PHE A 333 -16.45 -16.58 25.39
C PHE A 333 -16.76 -17.93 26.01
N GLU A 334 -17.92 -18.49 25.73
CA GLU A 334 -18.27 -19.88 26.10
C GLU A 334 -17.80 -20.88 25.03
N ASN A 335 -17.97 -20.51 23.75
CA ASN A 335 -17.55 -21.31 22.61
C ASN A 335 -16.84 -20.40 21.59
N LEU A 336 -15.68 -20.84 21.09
CA LEU A 336 -14.93 -20.17 20.04
C LEU A 336 -15.05 -20.94 18.73
N HIS A 337 -15.53 -20.29 17.68
CA HIS A 337 -15.55 -20.82 16.32
C HIS A 337 -14.55 -20.06 15.47
N ILE A 338 -13.64 -20.78 14.80
CA ILE A 338 -12.66 -20.22 13.87
C ILE A 338 -13.00 -20.74 12.47
N VAL A 339 -13.12 -19.83 11.49
CA VAL A 339 -13.47 -20.11 10.10
C VAL A 339 -12.34 -19.74 9.17
#